data_74a0507fbe8f7ff5931d8b29bcad588c
#
_entry.id   74a0507fbe8f7ff5931d8b29bcad588c
#
_cell.length_a   1.000
_cell.length_b   1.000
_cell.length_c   1.000
_cell.angle_alpha   90.00
_cell.angle_beta   90.00
_cell.angle_gamma   90.00
#
_symmetry.space_group_name_H-M   'P 1'
#
loop_
_entity.id
_entity.type
_entity.pdbx_description
1 polymer ?
#
loop_
_entity_poly.entity_id
_entity_poly.type
_entity_poly.pdbx_seq_one_letter_code
_entity_poly.pdbx_strand_id
1 'polypeptide(L)'
;MLRHRDWVQEAQRDLADREARTYWRPLPEKDVALAYFAVMSDKVYPAFAEVLGGQTPILKVRSMTSRWGVCTPGKRQITLALELYNMPEAAQIYVVVHEYCHFLVLDHSPKFWAEVEKILPDWKARRELLK
;
A
#
# COMPACT_ATOMS: atom_id res chain seq x y z
N MET A 1 -11.37 -1.52 17.83
CA MET A 1 -11.08 -1.33 17.54
C MET A 1 -11.12 -1.15 17.86
N LEU A 2 -11.30 -1.09 17.81
CA LEU A 2 -11.26 -0.85 17.48
C LEU A 2 -11.17 -1.21 17.33
N ARG A 3 -11.22 -1.38 17.36
CA ARG A 3 -11.08 -1.49 16.81
C ARG A 3 -11.13 -1.55 16.34
N HIS A 4 -10.93 -2.21 16.67
CA HIS A 4 -11.25 -1.24 15.90
C HIS A 4 -12.53 -0.86 16.38
N ARG A 5 -12.96 -0.71 17.38
CA ARG A 5 -13.85 -0.04 17.62
C ARG A 5 -14.15 0.69 18.43
N ASP A 6 -14.08 -0.01 19.73
CA ASP A 6 -13.87 1.31 19.95
C ASP A 6 -13.11 2.00 18.84
N TRP A 7 -12.08 1.37 18.41
CA TRP A 7 -11.38 1.90 17.30
C TRP A 7 -12.30 2.07 16.11
N VAL A 8 -13.35 1.28 16.00
CA VAL A 8 -14.27 1.42 14.90
C VAL A 8 -15.25 2.53 15.14
N GLN A 9 -15.68 2.71 16.38
CA GLN A 9 -16.58 3.78 16.69
C GLN A 9 -15.91 5.07 16.64
N GLU A 10 -14.76 5.14 17.27
CA GLU A 10 -13.94 6.24 17.07
C GLU A 10 -13.51 6.31 15.67
N ALA A 11 -13.36 5.16 15.03
CA ALA A 11 -12.99 5.13 13.67
C ALA A 11 -14.05 5.67 12.76
N GLN A 12 -15.31 5.72 13.17
CA GLN A 12 -16.27 6.34 12.32
C GLN A 12 -16.26 7.82 12.46
N ARG A 13 -16.05 8.33 13.66
CA ARG A 13 -15.77 9.71 13.84
C ARG A 13 -14.40 10.01 13.31
N ASP A 14 -13.43 9.14 13.64
CA ASP A 14 -12.09 9.31 13.17
C ASP A 14 -11.99 9.13 11.69
N LEU A 15 -12.85 8.33 11.10
CA LEU A 15 -12.89 8.16 9.68
C LEU A 15 -13.33 9.43 8.99
N ALA A 16 -14.33 10.10 9.54
CA ALA A 16 -14.73 11.39 9.02
C ALA A 16 -13.60 12.40 9.17
N ASP A 17 -12.92 12.39 10.32
CA ASP A 17 -11.80 13.27 10.53
C ASP A 17 -10.64 12.95 9.61
N ARG A 18 -10.38 11.67 9.40
CA ARG A 18 -9.32 11.26 8.51
C ARG A 18 -9.64 11.60 7.07
N GLU A 19 -10.89 11.41 6.69
CA GLU A 19 -11.30 11.82 5.36
C GLU A 19 -11.13 13.31 5.20
N ALA A 20 -11.56 14.07 6.19
CA ALA A 20 -11.41 15.50 6.13
C ALA A 20 -9.94 15.88 6.05
N ARG A 21 -9.07 15.23 6.83
CA ARG A 21 -7.65 15.56 6.82
C ARG A 21 -6.93 15.00 5.61
N THR A 22 -7.35 13.84 5.11
CA THR A 22 -6.64 13.13 4.08
C THR A 22 -7.09 13.55 2.69
N TYR A 23 -8.40 13.55 2.47
CA TYR A 23 -8.93 13.89 1.15
C TYR A 23 -9.07 15.39 0.95
N TRP A 24 -9.07 16.11 2.05
CA TRP A 24 -9.12 17.54 2.03
C TRP A 24 -7.82 18.14 1.59
N ARG A 25 -6.71 17.51 1.95
CA ARG A 25 -5.42 18.01 1.56
C ARG A 25 -5.24 17.84 0.06
N PRO A 26 -4.68 18.86 -0.59
CA PRO A 26 -4.42 18.74 -2.01
C PRO A 26 -3.47 17.57 -2.27
N LEU A 27 -3.71 16.87 -3.35
CA LEU A 27 -2.79 15.82 -3.77
C LEU A 27 -1.61 16.46 -4.51
N PRO A 28 -0.43 15.85 -4.41
CA PRO A 28 0.73 16.35 -5.11
C PRO A 28 0.64 16.02 -6.59
N GLU A 29 1.56 16.58 -7.37
CA GLU A 29 1.73 16.16 -8.76
C GLU A 29 2.18 14.72 -8.78
N LYS A 30 1.88 14.02 -9.88
CA LYS A 30 2.20 12.60 -9.98
C LYS A 30 3.69 12.33 -9.86
N ASP A 31 4.53 13.20 -10.39
CA ASP A 31 5.98 13.01 -10.31
C ASP A 31 6.49 13.14 -8.89
N VAL A 32 5.89 14.02 -8.09
CA VAL A 32 6.24 14.17 -6.67
C VAL A 32 5.87 12.89 -5.92
N ALA A 33 4.66 12.39 -6.15
CA ALA A 33 4.21 11.16 -5.48
C ALA A 33 5.05 9.97 -5.94
N LEU A 34 5.40 9.91 -7.21
CA LEU A 34 6.20 8.82 -7.73
C LEU A 34 7.59 8.80 -7.07
N ALA A 35 8.21 9.96 -6.93
CA ALA A 35 9.52 10.02 -6.27
C ALA A 35 9.42 9.58 -4.82
N TYR A 36 8.36 9.99 -4.14
CA TYR A 36 8.14 9.61 -2.75
C TYR A 36 7.97 8.10 -2.62
N PHE A 37 7.12 7.50 -3.46
CA PHE A 37 6.87 6.07 -3.38
C PHE A 37 8.06 5.26 -3.90
N ALA A 38 8.88 5.83 -4.78
CA ALA A 38 10.07 5.13 -5.26
C ALA A 38 11.05 4.88 -4.13
N VAL A 39 11.22 5.85 -3.23
CA VAL A 39 12.07 5.66 -2.06
C VAL A 39 11.53 4.54 -1.19
N MET A 40 10.22 4.53 -0.97
CA MET A 40 9.58 3.49 -0.17
C MET A 40 9.70 2.12 -0.82
N SER A 41 9.50 2.06 -2.14
CA SER A 41 9.63 0.83 -2.91
C SER A 41 11.05 0.29 -2.81
N ASP A 42 12.05 1.17 -2.86
CA ASP A 42 13.45 0.75 -2.76
C ASP A 42 13.75 0.13 -1.40
N LYS A 43 13.05 0.54 -0.37
CA LYS A 43 13.24 -0.05 0.96
C LYS A 43 12.59 -1.43 1.07
N VAL A 44 11.54 -1.68 0.32
CA VAL A 44 10.85 -2.98 0.31
C VAL A 44 11.55 -3.96 -0.63
N TYR A 45 12.13 -3.46 -1.71
CA TYR A 45 12.71 -4.27 -2.78
C TYR A 45 13.66 -5.36 -2.29
N PRO A 46 14.57 -5.13 -1.34
CA PRO A 46 15.54 -6.18 -0.98
C PRO A 46 14.91 -7.49 -0.56
N ALA A 47 13.70 -7.45 0.03
CA ALA A 47 13.01 -8.67 0.43
C ALA A 47 12.55 -9.49 -0.78
N PHE A 48 12.51 -8.89 -1.96
CA PHE A 48 11.99 -9.53 -3.18
C PHE A 48 13.03 -9.58 -4.30
N ALA A 49 14.27 -9.15 -4.01
CA ALA A 49 15.29 -9.00 -5.04
C ALA A 49 15.54 -10.31 -5.80
N GLU A 50 15.55 -11.41 -5.07
CA GLU A 50 15.83 -12.71 -5.68
C GLU A 50 14.74 -13.11 -6.66
N VAL A 51 13.50 -12.96 -6.24
CA VAL A 51 12.36 -13.32 -7.07
C VAL A 51 12.26 -12.41 -8.29
N LEU A 52 12.74 -11.18 -8.16
CA LEU A 52 12.70 -10.21 -9.25
C LEU A 52 13.95 -10.23 -10.11
N GLY A 53 14.87 -11.15 -9.85
CA GLY A 53 16.06 -11.29 -10.68
C GLY A 53 17.01 -10.11 -10.61
N GLY A 54 17.02 -9.40 -9.49
CA GLY A 54 17.93 -8.29 -9.29
C GLY A 54 17.49 -6.99 -9.94
N GLN A 55 16.26 -6.92 -10.47
CA GLN A 55 15.75 -5.71 -11.10
C GLN A 55 14.55 -5.19 -10.35
N THR A 56 14.53 -3.87 -10.08
CA THR A 56 13.38 -3.26 -9.43
C THR A 56 12.19 -3.26 -10.40
N PRO A 57 10.97 -3.36 -9.88
CA PRO A 57 9.81 -3.27 -10.76
C PRO A 57 9.60 -1.85 -11.25
N ILE A 58 8.88 -1.72 -12.36
CA ILE A 58 8.46 -0.43 -12.85
C ILE A 58 7.39 0.10 -11.90
N LEU A 59 7.57 1.34 -11.45
CA LEU A 59 6.63 1.96 -10.54
C LEU A 59 5.89 3.07 -11.24
N LYS A 60 4.56 3.07 -11.09
CA LYS A 60 3.71 4.11 -11.65
C LYS A 60 2.74 4.62 -10.60
N VAL A 61 2.24 5.82 -10.80
CA VAL A 61 1.26 6.44 -9.92
C VAL A 61 0.15 7.00 -10.78
N ARG A 62 -1.09 6.75 -10.38
CA ARG A 62 -2.24 7.39 -11.03
C ARG A 62 -3.39 7.48 -10.05
N SER A 63 -4.33 8.38 -10.31
CA SER A 63 -5.50 8.50 -9.48
C SER A 63 -6.38 7.26 -9.64
N MET A 64 -6.78 6.66 -8.53
CA MET A 64 -7.64 5.49 -8.53
C MET A 64 -8.63 5.63 -7.39
N THR A 65 -9.89 5.25 -7.64
CA THR A 65 -10.94 5.41 -6.63
C THR A 65 -11.38 4.10 -6.02
N SER A 66 -11.06 2.95 -6.64
CA SER A 66 -11.56 1.67 -6.17
C SER A 66 -10.49 0.78 -5.55
N ARG A 67 -9.23 1.16 -5.63
CA ARG A 67 -8.15 0.37 -5.05
C ARG A 67 -6.94 1.27 -4.78
N TRP A 68 -6.08 0.78 -3.90
CA TRP A 68 -4.90 1.54 -3.48
C TRP A 68 -3.67 1.21 -4.32
N GLY A 69 -3.68 0.07 -4.99
CA GLY A 69 -2.57 -0.34 -5.83
C GLY A 69 -2.93 -1.49 -6.73
N VAL A 70 -2.11 -1.72 -7.74
CA VAL A 70 -2.28 -2.82 -8.68
C VAL A 70 -0.89 -3.33 -9.03
N CYS A 71 -0.72 -4.66 -9.03
CA CYS A 71 0.50 -5.28 -9.53
C CYS A 71 0.18 -5.97 -10.85
N THR A 72 1.02 -5.76 -11.83
CA THR A 72 0.92 -6.44 -13.12
C THR A 72 2.20 -7.25 -13.30
N PRO A 73 2.24 -8.49 -12.79
CA PRO A 73 3.51 -9.24 -12.77
C PRO A 73 4.09 -9.48 -14.15
N GLY A 74 3.25 -9.69 -15.15
CA GLY A 74 3.73 -9.91 -16.51
C GLY A 74 4.49 -8.74 -17.09
N LYS A 75 4.22 -7.53 -16.60
CA LYS A 75 4.93 -6.33 -17.00
C LYS A 75 5.96 -5.89 -15.96
N ARG A 76 6.09 -6.64 -14.88
CA ARG A 76 6.97 -6.31 -13.75
C ARG A 76 6.70 -4.89 -13.28
N GLN A 77 5.41 -4.59 -13.06
CA GLN A 77 4.97 -3.22 -12.83
C GLN A 77 4.03 -3.15 -11.64
N ILE A 78 4.20 -2.10 -10.84
CA ILE A 78 3.30 -1.78 -9.74
C ILE A 78 2.78 -0.37 -9.98
N THR A 79 1.46 -0.20 -9.89
CA THR A 79 0.82 1.11 -9.97
C THR A 79 0.20 1.41 -8.61
N LEU A 80 0.51 2.57 -8.06
CA LEU A 80 -0.03 3.00 -6.77
C LEU A 80 -1.01 4.15 -6.99
N ALA A 81 -2.03 4.20 -6.14
CA ALA A 81 -3.00 5.29 -6.21
C ALA A 81 -2.35 6.58 -5.72
N LEU A 82 -2.57 7.66 -6.47
CA LEU A 82 -2.09 8.98 -6.07
C LEU A 82 -2.64 9.32 -4.68
N GLU A 83 -3.88 8.93 -4.42
CA GLU A 83 -4.56 9.19 -3.15
C GLU A 83 -3.88 8.54 -1.96
N LEU A 84 -3.08 7.51 -2.20
CA LEU A 84 -2.33 6.85 -1.15
C LEU A 84 -1.31 7.78 -0.50
N TYR A 85 -0.90 8.81 -1.22
CA TYR A 85 0.09 9.77 -0.73
C TYR A 85 -0.35 10.42 0.58
N ASN A 86 -1.66 10.63 0.74
CA ASN A 86 -2.19 11.31 1.93
C ASN A 86 -2.57 10.36 3.06
N MET A 87 -2.33 9.06 2.88
CA MET A 87 -2.62 8.09 3.92
C MET A 87 -1.42 7.93 4.87
N PRO A 88 -1.63 7.35 6.06
CA PRO A 88 -0.53 7.15 6.99
C PRO A 88 0.57 6.28 6.39
N GLU A 89 1.80 6.54 6.78
CA GLU A 89 2.94 5.81 6.24
C GLU A 89 2.83 4.31 6.46
N ALA A 90 2.32 3.90 7.63
CA ALA A 90 2.16 2.47 7.90
C ALA A 90 1.26 1.81 6.86
N ALA A 91 0.20 2.50 6.44
CA ALA A 91 -0.70 1.99 5.41
C ALA A 91 -0.04 2.00 4.04
N GLN A 92 0.75 3.02 3.76
CA GLN A 92 1.47 3.12 2.48
C GLN A 92 2.42 1.94 2.32
N ILE A 93 3.18 1.64 3.36
CA ILE A 93 4.12 0.52 3.33
C ILE A 93 3.36 -0.79 3.11
N TYR A 94 2.22 -0.95 3.79
CA TYR A 94 1.42 -2.15 3.62
C TYR A 94 1.00 -2.33 2.16
N VAL A 95 0.55 -1.26 1.49
CA VAL A 95 0.13 -1.37 0.10
C VAL A 95 1.30 -1.75 -0.79
N VAL A 96 2.46 -1.14 -0.58
CA VAL A 96 3.64 -1.47 -1.38
C VAL A 96 4.02 -2.94 -1.20
N VAL A 97 4.06 -3.43 0.05
CA VAL A 97 4.38 -4.83 0.33
C VAL A 97 3.33 -5.75 -0.29
N HIS A 98 2.06 -5.38 -0.18
CA HIS A 98 0.95 -6.16 -0.75
C HIS A 98 1.16 -6.36 -2.25
N GLU A 99 1.49 -5.28 -2.96
CA GLU A 99 1.67 -5.39 -4.41
C GLU A 99 2.93 -6.16 -4.76
N TYR A 100 4.00 -6.00 -3.98
CA TYR A 100 5.21 -6.79 -4.20
C TYR A 100 4.94 -8.28 -4.01
N CYS A 101 4.10 -8.64 -3.05
CA CYS A 101 3.82 -10.06 -2.80
C CYS A 101 3.10 -10.72 -3.97
N HIS A 102 2.46 -9.94 -4.84
CA HIS A 102 1.83 -10.50 -6.03
C HIS A 102 2.86 -10.99 -7.05
N PHE A 103 4.13 -10.65 -6.90
CA PHE A 103 5.16 -11.28 -7.71
C PHE A 103 5.42 -12.72 -7.27
N LEU A 104 4.99 -13.08 -6.06
CA LEU A 104 5.14 -14.44 -5.53
C LEU A 104 3.86 -15.23 -5.66
N VAL A 105 2.71 -14.63 -5.34
CA VAL A 105 1.42 -15.31 -5.31
C VAL A 105 0.39 -14.38 -5.92
N LEU A 106 -0.27 -14.82 -6.98
CA LEU A 106 -1.18 -13.97 -7.72
C LEU A 106 -2.51 -13.72 -7.01
N ASP A 107 -3.03 -14.74 -6.31
CA ASP A 107 -4.33 -14.60 -5.65
C ASP A 107 -4.13 -14.25 -4.18
N HIS A 108 -5.23 -13.91 -3.52
CA HIS A 108 -5.21 -13.58 -2.09
C HIS A 108 -5.49 -14.81 -1.24
N SER A 109 -4.82 -15.92 -1.57
CA SER A 109 -4.94 -17.16 -0.83
C SER A 109 -4.20 -17.06 0.52
N PRO A 110 -4.36 -18.05 1.40
CA PRO A 110 -3.58 -18.05 2.65
C PRO A 110 -2.09 -17.97 2.41
N LYS A 111 -1.61 -18.53 1.31
CA LYS A 111 -0.18 -18.46 0.97
C LYS A 111 0.25 -17.02 0.73
N PHE A 112 -0.61 -16.22 0.07
CA PHE A 112 -0.33 -14.81 -0.16
C PHE A 112 -0.18 -14.07 1.17
N TRP A 113 -1.15 -14.26 2.06
CA TRP A 113 -1.12 -13.54 3.33
C TRP A 113 0.03 -13.98 4.22
N ALA A 114 0.47 -15.24 4.08
CA ALA A 114 1.64 -15.72 4.80
C ALA A 114 2.89 -14.97 4.33
N GLU A 115 2.99 -14.67 3.02
CA GLU A 115 4.13 -13.91 2.51
C GLU A 115 4.10 -12.47 3.02
N VAL A 116 2.91 -11.87 3.04
CA VAL A 116 2.78 -10.51 3.58
C VAL A 116 3.20 -10.49 5.05
N GLU A 117 2.77 -11.48 5.82
CA GLU A 117 3.03 -11.52 7.25
C GLU A 117 4.50 -11.71 7.58
N LYS A 118 5.26 -12.37 6.71
CA LYS A 118 6.70 -12.51 6.92
C LYS A 118 7.39 -11.15 6.96
N ILE A 119 6.88 -10.20 6.22
CA ILE A 119 7.48 -8.87 6.12
C ILE A 119 6.82 -7.92 7.08
N LEU A 120 5.50 -7.99 7.21
CA LEU A 120 4.71 -7.10 8.06
C LEU A 120 3.82 -7.94 8.96
N PRO A 121 4.32 -8.37 10.14
CA PRO A 121 3.48 -9.15 11.06
C PRO A 121 2.22 -8.42 11.49
N ASP A 122 2.23 -7.09 11.45
CA ASP A 122 1.08 -6.26 11.83
C ASP A 122 0.25 -5.81 10.63
N TRP A 123 0.28 -6.58 9.54
CA TRP A 123 -0.38 -6.16 8.31
C TRP A 123 -1.88 -5.92 8.48
N LYS A 124 -2.53 -6.64 9.39
CA LYS A 124 -3.98 -6.46 9.58
C LYS A 124 -4.29 -5.08 10.15
N ALA A 125 -3.48 -4.63 11.11
CA ALA A 125 -3.66 -3.31 11.68
C ALA A 125 -3.41 -2.23 10.64
N ARG A 126 -2.40 -2.42 9.81
CA ARG A 126 -2.09 -1.46 8.76
C ARG A 126 -3.21 -1.40 7.71
N ARG A 127 -3.76 -2.54 7.36
CA ARG A 127 -4.86 -2.61 6.40
C ARG A 127 -6.08 -1.85 6.90
N GLU A 128 -6.33 -1.92 8.21
CA GLU A 128 -7.48 -1.21 8.78
C GLU A 128 -7.37 0.30 8.63
N LEU A 129 -6.16 0.82 8.52
CA LEU A 129 -5.98 2.25 8.33
C LEU A 129 -6.53 2.74 6.98
N LEU A 130 -6.77 1.83 6.05
CA LEU A 130 -7.25 2.17 4.72
C LEU A 130 -8.78 2.06 4.59
N LYS A 131 -9.45 1.65 5.62
CA LYS A 131 -10.91 1.48 5.59
C LYS A 131 -11.63 2.73 6.05
#